data_a975793e8fca037954148d598e692b73
#
_entry.id   a975793e8fca037954148d598e692b73
#
_cell.length_a   1.000
_cell.length_b   1.000
_cell.length_c   1.000
_cell.angle_alpha   90.00
_cell.angle_beta   90.00
_cell.angle_gamma   90.00
#
_symmetry.space_group_name_H-M   'P 1'
#
loop_
_entity.id
_entity.type
_entity.pdbx_description
1 polymer ?
#
loop_
_entity_poly.entity_id
_entity_poly.type
_entity_poly.pdbx_seq_one_letter_code
_entity_poly.pdbx_strand_id
1 'polypeptide(L)'
;KACRELGYHPFAQPASTVSQPYTNPEGLTLGGCQYCGHCERAGCEANAKAGPHVCVLPLLRADPKFELRVHSWVSRLNYDKTTKKVTGVVYTDTRTGEEYEQPAGLVVLSAYVFGNIGLLLHSGIGEPYDPATQKGAVGRNYCYQLSRIGLTMFFKDKNFNPFMGSPGSMMVIDDFDGDNFDHAGLGFFGGCRIQTGHGEGRPIAYRPTPPGTPRWGSAWKKAAVDNYQHALSIGMSGSNYANRNNYVDLDPTYRDQLGRPLLRLTYNFVENDYKLAEYCMSKVVEIAKVMNPTSMGSPRLRKGDYDIVPYQSTHNTGGTVMGTDPKTSVVNRYLQSWD
;
A
#
# COMPACT_ATOMS: atom_id res chain seq x y z
N LYS A 1 -19.78 19.23 -3.52
CA LYS A 1 -20.22 20.60 -3.25
C LYS A 1 -19.15 21.32 -2.43
N ALA A 2 -18.85 20.93 -1.17
CA ALA A 2 -17.91 21.61 -0.29
C ALA A 2 -16.54 21.88 -0.94
N CYS A 3 -15.94 20.91 -1.62
CA CYS A 3 -14.67 21.11 -2.33
C CYS A 3 -14.78 22.19 -3.41
N ARG A 4 -15.89 22.20 -4.18
CA ARG A 4 -16.09 23.22 -5.23
C ARG A 4 -16.34 24.61 -4.66
N GLU A 5 -16.93 24.73 -3.47
CA GLU A 5 -17.09 26.00 -2.76
C GLU A 5 -15.75 26.58 -2.33
N LEU A 6 -14.75 25.72 -2.11
CA LEU A 6 -13.37 26.08 -1.82
C LEU A 6 -12.49 26.24 -3.08
N GLY A 7 -13.06 26.10 -4.27
CA GLY A 7 -12.33 26.17 -5.52
C GLY A 7 -11.55 24.91 -5.90
N TYR A 8 -11.77 23.77 -5.20
CA TYR A 8 -11.09 22.50 -5.50
C TYR A 8 -11.88 21.67 -6.54
N HIS A 9 -11.20 20.70 -7.15
CA HIS A 9 -11.67 19.95 -8.31
C HIS A 9 -11.97 18.47 -7.96
N PRO A 10 -13.10 18.19 -7.27
CA PRO A 10 -13.44 16.83 -6.87
C PRO A 10 -13.89 15.99 -8.05
N PHE A 11 -13.45 14.74 -8.08
CA PHE A 11 -13.85 13.72 -9.04
C PHE A 11 -14.08 12.36 -8.36
N ALA A 12 -14.73 11.43 -9.07
CA ALA A 12 -14.93 10.07 -8.58
C ALA A 12 -13.56 9.34 -8.47
N GLN A 13 -13.32 8.66 -7.36
CA GLN A 13 -12.08 7.94 -7.18
C GLN A 13 -11.93 6.84 -8.23
N PRO A 14 -10.82 6.79 -8.98
CA PRO A 14 -10.52 5.66 -9.84
C PRO A 14 -10.40 4.37 -9.04
N ALA A 15 -10.94 3.29 -9.57
CA ALA A 15 -10.88 1.98 -8.95
C ALA A 15 -10.51 0.92 -10.00
N SER A 16 -9.75 -0.09 -9.59
CA SER A 16 -9.43 -1.24 -10.44
C SER A 16 -10.64 -2.20 -10.54
N THR A 17 -11.79 -1.64 -10.92
CA THR A 17 -13.06 -2.36 -10.99
C THR A 17 -13.81 -1.90 -12.24
N VAL A 18 -14.16 -2.83 -13.11
CA VAL A 18 -14.90 -2.51 -14.33
C VAL A 18 -16.37 -2.20 -13.99
N SER A 19 -16.91 -1.10 -14.51
CA SER A 19 -18.29 -0.67 -14.27
C SER A 19 -19.31 -1.46 -15.10
N GLN A 20 -18.89 -2.01 -16.23
CA GLN A 20 -19.68 -2.83 -17.14
C GLN A 20 -18.92 -4.08 -17.54
N PRO A 21 -19.58 -5.16 -17.97
CA PRO A 21 -18.88 -6.33 -18.51
C PRO A 21 -17.90 -5.91 -19.60
N TYR A 22 -16.68 -6.44 -19.51
CA TYR A 22 -15.60 -6.13 -20.42
C TYR A 22 -14.89 -7.39 -20.86
N THR A 23 -14.75 -7.60 -22.15
CA THR A 23 -13.96 -8.67 -22.72
C THR A 23 -12.65 -8.08 -23.25
N ASN A 24 -11.53 -8.61 -22.77
CA ASN A 24 -10.21 -8.16 -23.22
C ASN A 24 -9.87 -8.72 -24.63
N PRO A 25 -8.81 -8.24 -25.29
CA PRO A 25 -8.42 -8.71 -26.62
C PRO A 25 -8.16 -10.24 -26.71
N GLU A 26 -7.77 -10.85 -25.60
CA GLU A 26 -7.51 -12.30 -25.50
C GLU A 26 -8.77 -13.13 -25.25
N GLY A 27 -9.96 -12.50 -25.23
CA GLY A 27 -11.24 -13.16 -25.07
C GLY A 27 -11.66 -13.45 -23.63
N LEU A 28 -10.93 -12.98 -22.62
CA LEU A 28 -11.31 -13.11 -21.22
C LEU A 28 -12.33 -12.05 -20.82
N THR A 29 -13.46 -12.45 -20.26
CA THR A 29 -14.55 -11.55 -19.85
C THR A 29 -14.52 -11.33 -18.34
N LEU A 30 -14.51 -10.05 -17.94
CA LEU A 30 -14.75 -9.57 -16.58
C LEU A 30 -16.22 -9.17 -16.45
N GLY A 31 -16.85 -9.51 -15.34
CA GLY A 31 -18.24 -9.06 -15.06
C GLY A 31 -18.28 -7.60 -14.64
N GLY A 32 -19.44 -6.96 -14.80
CA GLY A 32 -19.65 -5.59 -14.33
C GLY A 32 -19.78 -5.48 -12.81
N CYS A 33 -19.33 -4.38 -12.24
CA CYS A 33 -19.47 -4.08 -10.83
C CYS A 33 -20.93 -3.98 -10.41
N GLN A 34 -21.31 -4.67 -9.35
CA GLN A 34 -22.66 -4.66 -8.78
C GLN A 34 -22.80 -3.67 -7.61
N TYR A 35 -21.79 -2.87 -7.32
CA TYR A 35 -21.76 -1.88 -6.24
C TYR A 35 -22.09 -2.45 -4.85
N CYS A 36 -21.74 -3.71 -4.58
CA CYS A 36 -21.94 -4.35 -3.28
C CYS A 36 -20.99 -3.78 -2.21
N GLY A 37 -21.38 -3.91 -0.94
CA GLY A 37 -20.65 -3.36 0.21
C GLY A 37 -19.41 -4.13 0.66
N HIS A 38 -18.86 -5.05 -0.14
CA HIS A 38 -17.80 -5.97 0.28
C HIS A 38 -16.49 -5.83 -0.51
N CYS A 39 -16.25 -4.68 -1.15
CA CYS A 39 -15.08 -4.48 -2.00
C CYS A 39 -13.76 -4.61 -1.27
N GLU A 40 -13.64 -4.01 -0.08
CA GLU A 40 -12.41 -4.01 0.66
C GLU A 40 -12.20 -5.37 1.36
N ARG A 41 -11.04 -5.96 1.16
CA ARG A 41 -10.59 -7.20 1.81
C ARG A 41 -11.42 -8.46 1.48
N ALA A 42 -12.28 -8.40 0.50
CA ALA A 42 -13.06 -9.55 0.05
C ALA A 42 -12.84 -9.85 -1.43
N GLY A 43 -13.11 -11.07 -1.82
CA GLY A 43 -13.22 -11.46 -3.23
C GLY A 43 -14.37 -10.75 -3.92
N CYS A 44 -14.39 -10.74 -5.23
CA CYS A 44 -15.47 -10.18 -6.03
C CYS A 44 -16.20 -11.30 -6.77
N GLU A 45 -17.43 -11.61 -6.36
CA GLU A 45 -18.23 -12.67 -6.99
C GLU A 45 -18.55 -12.39 -8.47
N ALA A 46 -18.68 -11.10 -8.83
CA ALA A 46 -18.88 -10.70 -10.21
C ALA A 46 -17.59 -10.71 -11.06
N ASN A 47 -16.44 -11.02 -10.48
CA ASN A 47 -15.13 -10.90 -11.13
C ASN A 47 -14.87 -9.51 -11.76
N ALA A 48 -15.47 -8.47 -11.19
CA ALA A 48 -15.32 -7.10 -11.66
C ALA A 48 -14.03 -6.43 -11.17
N LYS A 49 -13.42 -6.93 -10.07
CA LYS A 49 -12.14 -6.43 -9.55
C LYS A 49 -11.00 -6.99 -10.38
N ALA A 50 -10.26 -6.11 -11.02
CA ALA A 50 -9.09 -6.46 -11.82
C ALA A 50 -7.92 -6.87 -10.92
N GLY A 51 -7.73 -8.18 -10.79
CA GLY A 51 -6.56 -8.78 -10.17
C GLY A 51 -5.93 -9.81 -11.10
N PRO A 52 -4.64 -10.14 -10.97
CA PRO A 52 -3.97 -11.10 -11.86
C PRO A 52 -4.67 -12.46 -11.95
N HIS A 53 -5.28 -12.91 -10.86
CA HIS A 53 -6.03 -14.17 -10.80
C HIS A 53 -7.31 -14.16 -11.66
N VAL A 54 -7.83 -12.99 -12.00
CA VAL A 54 -9.03 -12.80 -12.83
C VAL A 54 -8.67 -12.38 -14.25
N CYS A 55 -7.68 -11.48 -14.39
CA CYS A 55 -7.37 -10.84 -15.67
C CYS A 55 -6.28 -11.55 -16.48
N VAL A 56 -5.37 -12.31 -15.85
CA VAL A 56 -4.16 -12.83 -16.48
C VAL A 56 -4.02 -14.33 -16.29
N LEU A 57 -4.13 -14.82 -15.06
CA LEU A 57 -3.87 -16.21 -14.72
C LEU A 57 -4.74 -17.24 -15.48
N PRO A 58 -6.05 -16.99 -15.76
CA PRO A 58 -6.84 -17.91 -16.55
C PRO A 58 -6.30 -18.13 -17.97
N LEU A 59 -5.77 -17.08 -18.59
CA LEU A 59 -5.15 -17.15 -19.92
C LEU A 59 -3.84 -17.93 -19.87
N LEU A 60 -2.98 -17.62 -18.89
CA LEU A 60 -1.70 -18.30 -18.72
C LEU A 60 -1.89 -19.80 -18.49
N ARG A 61 -2.90 -20.22 -17.70
CA ARG A 61 -3.18 -21.62 -17.44
C ARG A 61 -3.63 -22.40 -18.68
N ALA A 62 -4.10 -21.71 -19.71
CA ALA A 62 -4.44 -22.33 -21.00
C ALA A 62 -3.21 -22.52 -21.90
N ASP A 63 -2.09 -21.87 -21.61
CA ASP A 63 -0.84 -22.03 -22.36
C ASP A 63 -0.09 -23.27 -21.86
N PRO A 64 0.20 -24.28 -22.72
CA PRO A 64 0.91 -25.49 -22.32
C PRO A 64 2.37 -25.25 -21.90
N LYS A 65 2.92 -24.05 -22.17
CA LYS A 65 4.26 -23.65 -21.76
C LYS A 65 4.30 -23.00 -20.37
N PHE A 66 3.12 -22.72 -19.79
CA PHE A 66 3.02 -22.09 -18.47
C PHE A 66 2.84 -23.15 -17.39
N GLU A 67 3.67 -23.08 -16.36
CA GLU A 67 3.53 -23.88 -15.14
C GLU A 67 3.35 -22.97 -13.93
N LEU A 68 2.29 -23.20 -13.14
CA LEU A 68 2.07 -22.59 -11.85
C LEU A 68 2.38 -23.59 -10.73
N ARG A 69 3.44 -23.37 -10.00
CA ARG A 69 3.82 -24.17 -8.83
C ARG A 69 3.37 -23.49 -7.55
N VAL A 70 2.33 -24.02 -6.94
CA VAL A 70 1.83 -23.58 -5.62
C VAL A 70 2.59 -24.28 -4.49
N HIS A 71 2.48 -23.78 -3.26
CA HIS A 71 3.20 -24.28 -2.09
C HIS A 71 4.73 -24.27 -2.23
N SER A 72 5.25 -23.40 -3.11
CA SER A 72 6.67 -23.31 -3.43
C SER A 72 7.23 -22.01 -2.85
N TRP A 73 7.91 -22.11 -1.73
CA TRP A 73 8.59 -20.96 -1.10
C TRP A 73 10.00 -20.85 -1.66
N VAL A 74 10.23 -19.92 -2.57
CA VAL A 74 11.57 -19.64 -3.09
C VAL A 74 12.43 -19.06 -1.97
N SER A 75 13.49 -19.77 -1.61
CA SER A 75 14.34 -19.49 -0.48
C SER A 75 15.61 -18.72 -0.85
N ARG A 76 16.17 -19.01 -2.00
CA ARG A 76 17.38 -18.38 -2.54
C ARG A 76 17.49 -18.58 -4.05
N LEU A 77 18.37 -17.79 -4.65
CA LEU A 77 18.79 -17.91 -6.04
C LEU A 77 20.10 -18.69 -6.11
N ASN A 78 20.25 -19.57 -7.10
CA ASN A 78 21.51 -20.20 -7.41
C ASN A 78 22.38 -19.20 -8.19
N TYR A 79 23.24 -18.50 -7.48
CA TYR A 79 24.08 -17.43 -8.02
C TYR A 79 25.54 -17.85 -8.10
N ASP A 80 26.08 -17.84 -9.32
CA ASP A 80 27.50 -18.06 -9.57
C ASP A 80 28.23 -16.72 -9.49
N LYS A 81 29.00 -16.55 -8.43
CA LYS A 81 29.78 -15.33 -8.16
C LYS A 81 30.88 -15.08 -9.19
N THR A 82 31.37 -16.12 -9.86
CA THR A 82 32.46 -16.01 -10.84
C THR A 82 31.94 -15.45 -12.16
N THR A 83 30.82 -15.98 -12.63
CA THR A 83 30.19 -15.57 -13.90
C THR A 83 29.17 -14.46 -13.70
N LYS A 84 28.82 -14.12 -12.45
CA LYS A 84 27.75 -13.18 -12.08
C LYS A 84 26.41 -13.53 -12.72
N LYS A 85 26.06 -14.82 -12.73
CA LYS A 85 24.83 -15.31 -13.33
C LYS A 85 23.98 -16.08 -12.32
N VAL A 86 22.69 -15.85 -12.37
CA VAL A 86 21.71 -16.69 -11.72
C VAL A 86 21.38 -17.85 -12.65
N THR A 87 21.52 -19.08 -12.16
CA THR A 87 21.31 -20.33 -12.92
C THR A 87 20.01 -21.04 -12.56
N GLY A 88 19.28 -20.54 -11.57
CA GLY A 88 18.03 -21.12 -11.11
C GLY A 88 17.64 -20.59 -9.73
N VAL A 89 16.65 -21.26 -9.16
CA VAL A 89 16.15 -20.96 -7.82
C VAL A 89 16.08 -22.22 -6.97
N VAL A 90 16.22 -22.07 -5.66
CA VAL A 90 15.91 -23.11 -4.68
C VAL A 90 14.59 -22.73 -4.00
N TYR A 91 13.68 -23.68 -3.92
CA TYR A 91 12.42 -23.50 -3.22
C TYR A 91 12.13 -24.65 -2.26
N THR A 92 11.41 -24.36 -1.20
CA THR A 92 10.93 -25.35 -0.23
C THR A 92 9.44 -25.62 -0.50
N ASP A 93 9.05 -26.90 -0.61
CA ASP A 93 7.61 -27.25 -0.55
C ASP A 93 7.12 -27.00 0.88
N THR A 94 6.18 -26.07 1.03
CA THR A 94 5.68 -25.65 2.35
C THR A 94 4.85 -26.71 3.08
N ARG A 95 4.50 -27.82 2.41
CA ARG A 95 3.75 -28.94 2.99
C ARG A 95 4.67 -30.01 3.57
N THR A 96 5.81 -30.26 2.90
CA THR A 96 6.75 -31.33 3.27
C THR A 96 8.00 -30.81 3.95
N GLY A 97 8.39 -29.56 3.70
CA GLY A 97 9.66 -28.97 4.14
C GLY A 97 10.86 -29.35 3.27
N GLU A 98 10.64 -30.13 2.21
CA GLU A 98 11.70 -30.54 1.29
C GLU A 98 12.16 -29.41 0.38
N GLU A 99 13.46 -29.33 0.12
CA GLU A 99 14.03 -28.37 -0.82
C GLU A 99 14.20 -28.97 -2.22
N TYR A 100 13.93 -28.16 -3.22
CA TYR A 100 14.07 -28.48 -4.64
C TYR A 100 14.80 -27.37 -5.37
N GLU A 101 15.54 -27.74 -6.41
CA GLU A 101 16.16 -26.81 -7.33
C GLU A 101 15.39 -26.73 -8.64
N GLN A 102 15.17 -25.52 -9.12
CA GLN A 102 14.62 -25.25 -10.45
C GLN A 102 15.64 -24.49 -11.27
N PRO A 103 16.31 -25.14 -12.24
CA PRO A 103 17.17 -24.44 -13.20
C PRO A 103 16.38 -23.43 -14.04
N ALA A 104 16.99 -22.29 -14.34
CA ALA A 104 16.39 -21.26 -15.17
C ALA A 104 17.47 -20.45 -15.92
N GLY A 105 17.21 -20.14 -17.19
CA GLY A 105 18.06 -19.24 -17.98
C GLY A 105 17.84 -17.77 -17.67
N LEU A 106 16.66 -17.42 -17.09
CA LEU A 106 16.31 -16.09 -16.61
C LEU A 106 15.44 -16.21 -15.37
N VAL A 107 15.70 -15.42 -14.36
CA VAL A 107 14.87 -15.32 -13.15
C VAL A 107 14.35 -13.89 -13.00
N VAL A 108 13.02 -13.75 -12.89
CA VAL A 108 12.34 -12.47 -12.64
C VAL A 108 11.88 -12.43 -11.18
N LEU A 109 12.39 -11.46 -10.42
CA LEU A 109 11.99 -11.23 -9.03
C LEU A 109 10.73 -10.36 -8.98
N SER A 110 9.60 -10.96 -8.62
CA SER A 110 8.30 -10.31 -8.47
C SER A 110 7.66 -10.61 -7.10
N ALA A 111 8.50 -10.85 -6.08
CA ALA A 111 8.08 -11.29 -4.76
C ALA A 111 7.73 -10.13 -3.81
N TYR A 112 7.35 -8.97 -4.35
CA TYR A 112 7.13 -7.74 -3.61
C TYR A 112 8.43 -7.21 -2.95
N VAL A 113 8.37 -6.01 -2.35
CA VAL A 113 9.55 -5.31 -1.83
C VAL A 113 10.38 -6.19 -0.89
N PHE A 114 9.77 -6.71 0.16
CA PHE A 114 10.48 -7.52 1.15
C PHE A 114 10.98 -8.84 0.59
N GLY A 115 10.17 -9.51 -0.25
CA GLY A 115 10.57 -10.75 -0.88
C GLY A 115 11.76 -10.57 -1.84
N ASN A 116 11.74 -9.50 -2.64
CA ASN A 116 12.85 -9.20 -3.55
C ASN A 116 14.14 -8.89 -2.79
N ILE A 117 14.07 -8.02 -1.76
CA ILE A 117 15.22 -7.69 -0.92
C ILE A 117 15.75 -8.96 -0.24
N GLY A 118 14.86 -9.76 0.36
CA GLY A 118 15.21 -10.99 1.05
C GLY A 118 15.91 -11.99 0.13
N LEU A 119 15.42 -12.21 -1.07
CA LEU A 119 16.03 -13.10 -2.04
C LEU A 119 17.44 -12.63 -2.44
N LEU A 120 17.64 -11.35 -2.68
CA LEU A 120 18.96 -10.81 -2.98
C LEU A 120 19.93 -10.99 -1.80
N LEU A 121 19.52 -10.61 -0.59
CA LEU A 121 20.36 -10.72 0.60
C LEU A 121 20.70 -12.18 0.95
N HIS A 122 19.72 -13.08 0.92
CA HIS A 122 19.95 -14.51 1.20
C HIS A 122 20.78 -15.20 0.12
N SER A 123 20.80 -14.67 -1.09
CA SER A 123 21.59 -15.22 -2.20
C SER A 123 22.97 -14.58 -2.33
N GLY A 124 23.27 -13.53 -1.55
CA GLY A 124 24.51 -12.77 -1.63
C GLY A 124 24.70 -12.06 -2.96
N ILE A 125 23.59 -11.55 -3.53
CA ILE A 125 23.58 -10.78 -4.78
C ILE A 125 23.47 -9.29 -4.45
N GLY A 126 24.39 -8.52 -5.00
CA GLY A 126 24.58 -7.11 -4.70
C GLY A 126 25.19 -6.86 -3.32
N GLU A 127 25.61 -5.63 -3.07
CA GLU A 127 26.17 -5.21 -1.79
C GLU A 127 25.05 -4.81 -0.83
N PRO A 128 24.90 -5.50 0.34
CA PRO A 128 23.96 -5.09 1.38
C PRO A 128 24.26 -3.67 1.87
N TYR A 129 23.24 -2.89 2.13
CA TYR A 129 23.43 -1.56 2.68
C TYR A 129 23.93 -1.60 4.12
N ASP A 130 25.03 -0.91 4.36
CA ASP A 130 25.62 -0.70 5.69
C ASP A 130 25.40 0.76 6.12
N PRO A 131 24.55 1.04 7.12
CA PRO A 131 24.28 2.39 7.58
C PRO A 131 25.48 3.09 8.22
N ALA A 132 26.46 2.34 8.75
CA ALA A 132 27.65 2.92 9.40
C ALA A 132 28.61 3.51 8.37
N THR A 133 28.80 2.82 7.25
CA THR A 133 29.69 3.26 6.16
C THR A 133 28.93 3.96 5.02
N GLN A 134 27.62 3.87 5.01
CA GLN A 134 26.72 4.34 3.94
C GLN A 134 27.00 3.70 2.56
N LYS A 135 27.63 2.55 2.53
CA LYS A 135 27.95 1.76 1.33
C LYS A 135 26.88 0.70 1.10
N GLY A 136 26.88 0.14 -0.10
CA GLY A 136 25.90 -0.85 -0.52
C GLY A 136 24.57 -0.23 -0.96
N ALA A 137 23.81 -0.97 -1.73
CA ALA A 137 22.56 -0.51 -2.30
C ALA A 137 21.36 -1.41 -1.97
N VAL A 138 21.59 -2.71 -1.70
CA VAL A 138 20.51 -3.65 -1.42
C VAL A 138 19.92 -3.38 -0.05
N GLY A 139 18.61 -3.12 -0.02
CA GLY A 139 17.86 -2.78 1.19
C GLY A 139 17.77 -1.28 1.49
N ARG A 140 18.58 -0.44 0.85
CA ARG A 140 18.63 1.00 1.10
C ARG A 140 17.40 1.73 0.54
N ASN A 141 17.09 2.88 1.15
CA ASN A 141 16.05 3.80 0.69
C ASN A 141 14.66 3.15 0.67
N TYR A 142 14.36 2.35 1.67
CA TYR A 142 13.01 1.87 1.87
C TYR A 142 12.06 3.05 2.05
N CYS A 143 10.95 3.00 1.34
CA CYS A 143 9.89 4.01 1.40
C CYS A 143 8.58 3.37 1.82
N TYR A 144 7.75 4.19 2.41
CA TYR A 144 6.43 3.81 2.86
C TYR A 144 5.38 4.76 2.25
N GLN A 145 4.21 4.85 2.83
CA GLN A 145 3.18 5.80 2.43
C GLN A 145 2.78 6.64 3.63
N LEU A 146 2.69 7.95 3.45
CA LEU A 146 2.11 8.83 4.46
C LEU A 146 0.59 8.73 4.38
N SER A 147 -0.02 7.94 5.27
CA SER A 147 -1.45 7.65 5.29
C SER A 147 -2.04 7.63 6.71
N ARG A 148 -3.31 7.26 6.84
CA ARG A 148 -4.08 7.25 8.10
C ARG A 148 -4.14 8.62 8.80
N ILE A 149 -4.05 9.68 8.02
CA ILE A 149 -4.23 11.07 8.42
C ILE A 149 -5.61 11.49 7.95
N GLY A 150 -6.42 12.03 8.86
CA GLY A 150 -7.80 12.41 8.53
C GLY A 150 -8.69 12.52 9.76
N LEU A 151 -9.96 12.71 9.54
CA LEU A 151 -10.98 12.80 10.58
C LEU A 151 -12.28 12.14 10.14
N THR A 152 -13.17 11.90 11.10
CA THR A 152 -14.52 11.42 10.86
C THR A 152 -15.52 12.50 11.25
N MET A 153 -16.45 12.78 10.35
CA MET A 153 -17.55 13.72 10.53
C MET A 153 -18.84 12.97 10.82
N PHE A 154 -19.68 13.53 11.66
CA PHE A 154 -20.99 13.00 12.01
C PHE A 154 -22.08 13.99 11.69
N PHE A 155 -23.18 13.50 11.11
CA PHE A 155 -24.29 14.32 10.64
C PHE A 155 -25.60 13.78 11.19
N LYS A 156 -26.53 14.65 11.58
CA LYS A 156 -27.89 14.25 11.96
C LYS A 156 -28.85 14.22 10.77
N ASP A 157 -28.56 15.01 9.77
CA ASP A 157 -29.44 15.31 8.63
C ASP A 157 -29.00 14.67 7.32
N LYS A 158 -27.88 13.90 7.31
CA LYS A 158 -27.35 13.27 6.12
C LYS A 158 -27.18 11.77 6.32
N ASN A 159 -27.55 11.01 5.31
CA ASN A 159 -27.30 9.58 5.21
C ASN A 159 -26.23 9.29 4.18
N PHE A 160 -25.28 8.43 4.56
CA PHE A 160 -24.30 7.87 3.67
C PHE A 160 -24.55 6.37 3.56
N ASN A 161 -24.44 5.82 2.37
CA ASN A 161 -24.66 4.39 2.17
C ASN A 161 -23.36 3.59 2.34
N PRO A 162 -23.05 3.01 3.53
CA PRO A 162 -21.85 2.20 3.72
C PRO A 162 -21.94 0.83 3.04
N PHE A 163 -23.11 0.47 2.50
CA PHE A 163 -23.31 -0.79 1.77
C PHE A 163 -23.05 -0.66 0.27
N MET A 164 -22.70 0.52 -0.20
CA MET A 164 -22.19 0.72 -1.57
C MET A 164 -20.66 0.64 -1.56
N GLY A 165 -20.10 -0.21 -2.41
CA GLY A 165 -18.65 -0.41 -2.50
C GLY A 165 -17.89 0.83 -2.97
N SER A 166 -16.60 0.85 -2.66
CA SER A 166 -15.69 1.97 -2.94
C SER A 166 -15.79 2.53 -4.36
N PRO A 167 -15.89 1.72 -5.44
CA PRO A 167 -15.96 2.25 -6.80
C PRO A 167 -17.12 3.22 -7.06
N GLY A 168 -18.22 3.07 -6.30
CA GLY A 168 -19.41 3.90 -6.51
C GLY A 168 -19.58 5.05 -5.52
N SER A 169 -18.75 5.15 -4.50
CA SER A 169 -19.04 5.99 -3.33
C SER A 169 -17.91 6.92 -2.89
N MET A 170 -16.70 6.76 -3.40
CA MET A 170 -15.55 7.57 -2.97
C MET A 170 -15.32 8.74 -3.92
N MET A 171 -15.02 9.89 -3.32
CA MET A 171 -14.61 11.11 -4.01
C MET A 171 -13.17 11.44 -3.64
N VAL A 172 -12.44 12.03 -4.56
CA VAL A 172 -11.04 12.41 -4.39
C VAL A 172 -10.83 13.82 -4.96
N ILE A 173 -9.87 14.52 -4.37
CA ILE A 173 -9.22 15.70 -4.95
C ILE A 173 -7.71 15.49 -4.97
N ASP A 174 -7.07 15.93 -6.01
CA ASP A 174 -5.62 15.91 -6.24
C ASP A 174 -5.02 17.31 -6.37
N ASP A 175 -5.79 18.34 -6.03
CA ASP A 175 -5.34 19.73 -6.01
C ASP A 175 -4.05 19.94 -5.19
N PHE A 176 -3.76 19.05 -4.26
CA PHE A 176 -2.58 19.08 -3.38
C PHE A 176 -1.59 17.95 -3.68
N ASP A 177 -1.68 17.31 -4.84
CA ASP A 177 -0.78 16.22 -5.20
C ASP A 177 0.31 16.72 -6.16
N GLY A 178 1.57 16.32 -5.88
CA GLY A 178 2.73 16.64 -6.72
C GLY A 178 2.85 18.13 -7.00
N ASP A 179 2.90 18.48 -8.27
CA ASP A 179 3.12 19.84 -8.77
C ASP A 179 1.81 20.63 -8.98
N ASN A 180 0.67 20.14 -8.51
CA ASN A 180 -0.63 20.78 -8.69
C ASN A 180 -0.81 22.04 -7.83
N PHE A 181 0.10 22.32 -6.91
CA PHE A 181 0.06 23.51 -6.06
C PHE A 181 1.46 24.09 -5.81
N ASP A 182 1.52 25.36 -5.39
CA ASP A 182 2.77 26.03 -5.08
C ASP A 182 3.31 25.58 -3.71
N HIS A 183 4.55 25.11 -3.68
CA HIS A 183 5.27 24.70 -2.48
C HIS A 183 6.13 25.84 -1.88
N ALA A 184 6.21 27.00 -2.53
CA ALA A 184 7.07 28.08 -2.08
C ALA A 184 6.78 28.49 -0.63
N GLY A 185 7.80 28.46 0.20
CA GLY A 185 7.69 28.86 1.62
C GLY A 185 7.04 27.82 2.55
N LEU A 186 6.56 26.68 2.06
CA LEU A 186 5.90 25.67 2.90
C LEU A 186 6.90 24.80 3.68
N GLY A 187 8.15 24.75 3.24
CA GLY A 187 9.24 24.04 3.93
C GLY A 187 9.14 22.51 3.83
N PHE A 188 8.40 21.99 2.87
CA PHE A 188 8.33 20.60 2.47
C PHE A 188 8.18 20.49 0.95
N PHE A 189 8.36 19.30 0.41
CA PHE A 189 8.09 18.95 -0.98
C PHE A 189 7.22 17.69 -1.04
N GLY A 190 6.64 17.42 -2.23
CA GLY A 190 5.64 16.37 -2.41
C GLY A 190 4.23 16.88 -2.17
N GLY A 191 3.29 15.97 -2.14
CA GLY A 191 1.88 16.31 -2.03
C GLY A 191 1.02 15.18 -1.48
N CYS A 192 -0.27 15.39 -1.50
CA CYS A 192 -1.23 14.40 -1.05
C CYS A 192 -2.50 14.43 -1.89
N ARG A 193 -3.07 13.25 -2.03
CA ARG A 193 -4.45 13.08 -2.47
C ARG A 193 -5.37 13.09 -1.25
N ILE A 194 -6.42 13.88 -1.27
CA ILE A 194 -7.45 13.89 -0.23
C ILE A 194 -8.67 13.12 -0.74
N GLN A 195 -9.20 12.23 0.08
CA GLN A 195 -10.30 11.35 -0.31
C GLN A 195 -11.31 11.14 0.80
N THR A 196 -12.55 10.85 0.41
CA THR A 196 -13.59 10.40 1.34
C THR A 196 -13.47 8.90 1.58
N GLY A 197 -14.02 8.43 2.70
CA GLY A 197 -14.14 7.02 3.02
C GLY A 197 -15.32 6.76 3.95
N HIS A 198 -15.91 5.59 3.82
CA HIS A 198 -16.93 5.07 4.72
C HIS A 198 -16.71 3.59 5.00
N GLY A 199 -17.55 3.00 5.83
CA GLY A 199 -17.33 1.67 6.39
C GLY A 199 -17.57 0.49 5.44
N GLU A 200 -18.01 0.70 4.22
CA GLU A 200 -18.22 -0.36 3.21
C GLU A 200 -19.04 -1.55 3.72
N GLY A 201 -20.08 -1.32 4.48
CA GLY A 201 -20.95 -2.38 5.00
C GLY A 201 -20.32 -3.33 6.02
N ARG A 202 -19.17 -3.00 6.59
CA ARG A 202 -18.44 -3.85 7.55
C ARG A 202 -18.90 -3.65 9.01
N PRO A 203 -19.97 -4.29 9.46
CA PRO A 203 -20.57 -4.01 10.80
C PRO A 203 -19.64 -4.37 11.96
N ILE A 204 -18.72 -5.30 11.79
CA ILE A 204 -17.75 -5.67 12.85
C ILE A 204 -16.59 -4.67 12.91
N ALA A 205 -16.13 -4.19 11.78
CA ALA A 205 -14.97 -3.30 11.69
C ALA A 205 -15.33 -1.81 11.74
N TYR A 206 -16.47 -1.43 11.17
CA TYR A 206 -16.94 -0.06 11.11
C TYR A 206 -17.88 0.25 12.27
N ARG A 207 -17.40 1.05 13.18
CA ARG A 207 -18.10 1.40 14.44
C ARG A 207 -17.93 2.90 14.69
N PRO A 208 -18.60 3.75 13.90
CA PRO A 208 -18.45 5.19 14.02
C PRO A 208 -19.15 5.67 15.31
N THR A 209 -18.38 6.31 16.18
CA THR A 209 -18.91 6.88 17.43
C THR A 209 -18.45 8.33 17.54
N PRO A 210 -19.38 9.28 17.82
CA PRO A 210 -19.02 10.67 18.04
C PRO A 210 -18.10 10.88 19.24
N PRO A 211 -17.39 12.01 19.30
CA PRO A 211 -16.58 12.37 20.47
C PRO A 211 -17.40 12.34 21.76
N GLY A 212 -16.77 11.89 22.86
CA GLY A 212 -17.41 11.74 24.15
C GLY A 212 -18.21 10.46 24.33
N THR A 213 -18.35 9.62 23.31
CA THR A 213 -18.98 8.30 23.44
C THR A 213 -18.13 7.40 24.35
N PRO A 214 -18.72 6.69 25.33
CA PRO A 214 -18.00 5.67 26.10
C PRO A 214 -17.36 4.62 25.20
N ARG A 215 -16.24 4.03 25.63
CA ARG A 215 -15.50 3.05 24.81
C ARG A 215 -16.14 1.66 24.74
N TRP A 216 -17.15 1.39 25.57
CA TRP A 216 -17.85 0.11 25.69
C TRP A 216 -19.24 0.29 26.35
N GLY A 217 -20.02 -0.79 26.39
CA GLY A 217 -21.31 -0.81 27.02
C GLY A 217 -22.49 -0.43 26.13
N SER A 218 -23.68 -0.27 26.67
CA SER A 218 -24.91 -0.01 25.93
C SER A 218 -24.91 1.34 25.21
N ALA A 219 -24.37 2.37 25.87
CA ALA A 219 -24.23 3.70 25.23
C ALA A 219 -23.31 3.67 24.01
N TRP A 220 -22.21 2.93 24.08
CA TRP A 220 -21.34 2.72 22.92
C TRP A 220 -22.05 1.98 21.78
N LYS A 221 -22.76 0.88 22.10
CA LYS A 221 -23.51 0.11 21.10
C LYS A 221 -24.56 0.98 20.41
N LYS A 222 -25.34 1.75 21.21
CA LYS A 222 -26.33 2.66 20.67
C LYS A 222 -25.70 3.71 19.77
N ALA A 223 -24.64 4.37 20.19
CA ALA A 223 -23.95 5.38 19.40
C ALA A 223 -23.42 4.80 18.08
N ALA A 224 -22.85 3.60 18.07
CA ALA A 224 -22.37 2.94 16.86
C ALA A 224 -23.50 2.64 15.87
N VAL A 225 -24.66 2.18 16.35
CA VAL A 225 -25.85 1.93 15.52
C VAL A 225 -26.40 3.25 14.96
N ASP A 226 -26.65 4.23 15.83
CA ASP A 226 -27.26 5.51 15.47
C ASP A 226 -26.41 6.28 14.45
N ASN A 227 -25.08 6.09 14.45
CA ASN A 227 -24.17 6.82 13.55
C ASN A 227 -23.67 5.98 12.36
N TYR A 228 -24.10 4.72 12.23
CA TYR A 228 -23.58 3.82 11.19
C TYR A 228 -23.73 4.38 9.77
N GLN A 229 -24.87 5.00 9.47
CA GLN A 229 -25.16 5.66 8.19
C GLN A 229 -24.98 7.18 8.22
N HIS A 230 -24.58 7.75 9.35
CA HIS A 230 -24.48 9.19 9.56
C HIS A 230 -23.05 9.69 9.71
N ALA A 231 -22.07 8.85 9.44
CA ALA A 231 -20.66 9.18 9.53
C ALA A 231 -19.96 9.11 8.17
N LEU A 232 -19.08 10.06 7.92
CA LEU A 232 -18.22 10.11 6.75
C LEU A 232 -16.81 10.45 7.20
N SER A 233 -15.85 9.65 6.76
CA SER A 233 -14.42 9.96 6.97
C SER A 233 -13.87 10.73 5.77
N ILE A 234 -12.94 11.65 6.05
CA ILE A 234 -12.12 12.32 5.06
C ILE A 234 -10.67 12.23 5.52
N GLY A 235 -9.78 11.92 4.61
CA GLY A 235 -8.37 11.75 4.93
C GLY A 235 -7.49 11.93 3.73
N MET A 236 -6.19 11.76 3.94
CA MET A 236 -5.19 11.92 2.91
C MET A 236 -4.31 10.69 2.75
N SER A 237 -3.79 10.53 1.54
CA SER A 237 -2.63 9.69 1.21
C SER A 237 -1.57 10.59 0.60
N GLY A 238 -0.42 10.69 1.26
CA GLY A 238 0.66 11.59 0.87
C GLY A 238 1.92 10.88 0.41
N SER A 239 2.77 11.64 -0.23
CA SER A 239 4.10 11.22 -0.65
C SER A 239 4.96 10.87 0.56
N ASN A 240 5.80 9.85 0.41
CA ASN A 240 6.90 9.55 1.31
C ASN A 240 8.16 9.33 0.47
N TYR A 241 9.21 10.05 0.79
CA TYR A 241 10.42 10.07 -0.03
C TYR A 241 11.50 9.16 0.51
N ALA A 242 12.34 8.70 -0.40
CA ALA A 242 13.46 7.85 -0.08
C ALA A 242 14.44 8.55 0.88
N ASN A 243 14.75 7.88 1.98
CA ASN A 243 15.76 8.31 2.93
C ASN A 243 16.72 7.14 3.20
N ARG A 244 18.04 7.43 3.17
CA ARG A 244 19.06 6.40 3.40
C ARG A 244 19.06 5.82 4.81
N ASN A 245 18.47 6.52 5.78
CA ASN A 245 18.31 6.02 7.14
C ASN A 245 17.12 5.02 7.27
N ASN A 246 16.31 4.90 6.21
CA ASN A 246 15.25 3.93 6.10
C ASN A 246 15.72 2.78 5.21
N TYR A 247 15.89 1.59 5.78
CA TYR A 247 16.46 0.45 5.08
C TYR A 247 15.95 -0.89 5.62
N VAL A 248 16.22 -1.92 4.85
CA VAL A 248 15.93 -3.32 5.21
C VAL A 248 17.24 -4.11 5.15
N ASP A 249 17.55 -4.83 6.21
CA ASP A 249 18.70 -5.71 6.30
C ASP A 249 18.31 -7.08 6.87
N LEU A 250 19.28 -7.94 7.11
CA LEU A 250 19.07 -9.23 7.77
C LEU A 250 19.27 -9.09 9.28
N ASP A 251 18.33 -9.63 10.04
CA ASP A 251 18.42 -9.67 11.50
C ASP A 251 19.54 -10.61 11.94
N PRO A 252 20.47 -10.15 12.79
CA PRO A 252 21.59 -10.98 13.24
C PRO A 252 21.16 -12.09 14.21
N THR A 253 20.01 -11.96 14.86
CA THR A 253 19.56 -12.84 15.95
C THR A 253 18.39 -13.72 15.52
N TYR A 254 17.34 -13.10 14.98
CA TYR A 254 16.08 -13.80 14.70
C TYR A 254 16.08 -14.49 13.35
N ARG A 255 15.47 -15.69 13.34
CA ARG A 255 15.40 -16.54 12.15
C ARG A 255 13.96 -16.97 11.88
N ASP A 256 13.68 -17.28 10.62
CA ASP A 256 12.42 -17.87 10.21
C ASP A 256 12.36 -19.38 10.56
N GLN A 257 11.21 -19.98 10.26
CA GLN A 257 10.97 -21.41 10.49
C GLN A 257 11.91 -22.35 9.69
N LEU A 258 12.59 -21.82 8.69
CA LEU A 258 13.58 -22.55 7.86
C LEU A 258 15.03 -22.24 8.29
N GLY A 259 15.22 -21.57 9.45
CA GLY A 259 16.53 -21.24 10.01
C GLY A 259 17.25 -20.07 9.34
N ARG A 260 16.61 -19.32 8.44
CA ARG A 260 17.23 -18.19 7.75
C ARG A 260 17.03 -16.89 8.54
N PRO A 261 18.00 -15.95 8.49
CA PRO A 261 17.83 -14.64 9.11
C PRO A 261 16.55 -13.96 8.64
N LEU A 262 15.78 -13.41 9.58
CA LEU A 262 14.62 -12.59 9.22
C LEU A 262 15.05 -11.27 8.59
N LEU A 263 14.18 -10.66 7.79
CA LEU A 263 14.34 -9.27 7.39
C LEU A 263 14.07 -8.36 8.58
N ARG A 264 14.95 -7.38 8.79
CA ARG A 264 14.78 -6.33 9.77
C ARG A 264 14.55 -5.01 9.06
N LEU A 265 13.47 -4.34 9.44
CA LEU A 265 13.11 -3.02 8.91
C LEU A 265 13.53 -1.93 9.89
N THR A 266 14.39 -1.01 9.44
CA THR A 266 14.70 0.24 10.11
C THR A 266 13.99 1.36 9.37
N TYR A 267 13.03 2.01 10.05
CA TYR A 267 12.21 3.03 9.42
C TYR A 267 11.75 4.09 10.42
N ASN A 268 11.82 5.35 9.99
CA ASN A 268 11.16 6.45 10.69
C ASN A 268 10.72 7.53 9.69
N PHE A 269 9.76 8.35 10.10
CA PHE A 269 9.37 9.54 9.36
C PHE A 269 10.43 10.63 9.50
N VAL A 270 10.51 11.48 8.49
CA VAL A 270 11.39 12.63 8.46
C VAL A 270 10.59 13.93 8.60
N GLU A 271 11.27 15.03 8.86
CA GLU A 271 10.64 16.35 9.04
C GLU A 271 9.72 16.73 7.88
N ASN A 272 10.09 16.39 6.65
CA ASN A 272 9.27 16.60 5.47
C ASN A 272 7.89 15.93 5.58
N ASP A 273 7.86 14.70 6.10
CA ASP A 273 6.63 13.93 6.24
C ASP A 273 5.67 14.57 7.25
N TYR A 274 6.21 15.10 8.35
CA TYR A 274 5.40 15.78 9.37
C TYR A 274 4.84 17.10 8.84
N LYS A 275 5.63 17.93 8.19
CA LYS A 275 5.19 19.20 7.60
C LYS A 275 4.13 19.00 6.53
N LEU A 276 4.34 18.03 5.63
CA LEU A 276 3.36 17.64 4.62
C LEU A 276 2.05 17.16 5.28
N ALA A 277 2.14 16.31 6.31
CA ALA A 277 0.98 15.82 7.03
C ALA A 277 0.17 16.94 7.69
N GLU A 278 0.83 17.90 8.31
CA GLU A 278 0.18 19.05 8.94
C GLU A 278 -0.51 19.94 7.92
N TYR A 279 0.17 20.25 6.80
CA TYR A 279 -0.42 21.03 5.71
C TYR A 279 -1.66 20.34 5.13
N CYS A 280 -1.55 19.09 4.74
CA CYS A 280 -2.67 18.35 4.16
C CYS A 280 -3.82 18.16 5.16
N MET A 281 -3.53 17.99 6.46
CA MET A 281 -4.55 17.96 7.49
C MET A 281 -5.29 19.30 7.62
N SER A 282 -4.61 20.43 7.47
CA SER A 282 -5.26 21.74 7.46
C SER A 282 -6.32 21.83 6.34
N LYS A 283 -6.02 21.30 5.16
CA LYS A 283 -6.95 21.23 4.02
C LYS A 283 -8.12 20.26 4.26
N VAL A 284 -7.86 19.13 4.89
CA VAL A 284 -8.91 18.19 5.32
C VAL A 284 -9.87 18.87 6.30
N VAL A 285 -9.35 19.62 7.28
CA VAL A 285 -10.17 20.36 8.26
C VAL A 285 -10.97 21.48 7.59
N GLU A 286 -10.38 22.19 6.63
CA GLU A 286 -11.04 23.23 5.85
C GLU A 286 -12.26 22.68 5.11
N ILE A 287 -12.10 21.56 4.38
CA ILE A 287 -13.19 20.88 3.69
C ILE A 287 -14.26 20.41 4.68
N ALA A 288 -13.85 19.82 5.81
CA ALA A 288 -14.77 19.31 6.82
C ALA A 288 -15.62 20.44 7.43
N LYS A 289 -15.06 21.60 7.66
CA LYS A 289 -15.81 22.78 8.16
C LYS A 289 -16.89 23.24 7.19
N VAL A 290 -16.58 23.32 5.89
CA VAL A 290 -17.57 23.69 4.85
C VAL A 290 -18.69 22.66 4.74
N MET A 291 -18.40 21.39 5.02
CA MET A 291 -19.45 20.35 5.06
C MET A 291 -20.44 20.51 6.22
N ASN A 292 -20.10 21.31 7.22
CA ASN A 292 -20.92 21.66 8.40
C ASN A 292 -21.48 20.43 9.13
N PRO A 293 -20.63 19.51 9.65
CA PRO A 293 -21.07 18.35 10.39
C PRO A 293 -21.63 18.73 11.77
N THR A 294 -22.52 17.92 12.33
CA THR A 294 -23.04 18.08 13.71
C THR A 294 -21.91 17.93 14.73
N SER A 295 -20.94 17.05 14.47
CA SER A 295 -19.73 16.91 15.28
C SER A 295 -18.61 16.32 14.43
N MET A 296 -17.37 16.56 14.86
CA MET A 296 -16.16 16.01 14.23
C MET A 296 -15.31 15.28 15.26
N GLY A 297 -14.76 14.14 14.86
CA GLY A 297 -13.68 13.49 15.59
C GLY A 297 -12.40 14.34 15.60
N SER A 298 -11.54 14.12 16.56
CA SER A 298 -10.22 14.77 16.56
C SER A 298 -9.45 14.40 15.31
N PRO A 299 -8.74 15.37 14.67
CA PRO A 299 -7.84 15.09 13.57
C PRO A 299 -6.80 14.04 13.97
N ARG A 300 -6.68 12.99 13.18
CA ARG A 300 -5.59 12.03 13.33
C ARG A 300 -4.41 12.54 12.54
N LEU A 301 -3.39 13.00 13.24
CA LEU A 301 -2.16 13.49 12.66
C LEU A 301 -1.01 12.60 13.09
N ARG A 302 -0.05 12.43 12.21
CA ARG A 302 1.18 11.70 12.52
C ARG A 302 2.01 12.51 13.52
N LYS A 303 2.36 11.89 14.64
CA LYS A 303 3.19 12.47 15.69
C LYS A 303 4.11 11.40 16.27
N GLY A 304 5.34 11.80 16.58
CA GLY A 304 6.35 10.90 17.15
C GLY A 304 6.88 9.87 16.16
N ASP A 305 7.74 9.01 16.65
CA ASP A 305 8.39 7.97 15.85
C ASP A 305 7.41 6.99 15.23
N TYR A 306 7.88 6.28 14.21
CA TYR A 306 7.11 5.24 13.56
C TYR A 306 6.74 4.11 14.53
N ASP A 307 5.49 3.71 14.50
CA ASP A 307 4.97 2.54 15.21
C ASP A 307 4.12 1.71 14.25
N ILE A 308 4.47 0.45 14.07
CA ILE A 308 3.77 -0.47 13.16
C ILE A 308 2.34 -0.77 13.63
N VAL A 309 2.06 -0.73 14.93
CA VAL A 309 0.74 -1.09 15.48
C VAL A 309 -0.35 -0.13 15.00
N PRO A 310 -0.21 1.21 15.13
CA PRO A 310 -1.17 2.15 14.57
C PRO A 310 -0.98 2.41 13.08
N TYR A 311 0.13 1.95 12.49
CA TYR A 311 0.52 2.37 11.16
C TYR A 311 0.88 1.20 10.25
N GLN A 312 -0.09 0.72 9.53
CA GLN A 312 0.10 -0.34 8.54
C GLN A 312 -0.21 0.18 7.14
N SER A 313 0.58 -0.21 6.17
CA SER A 313 0.34 0.03 4.76
C SER A 313 0.86 -1.14 3.93
N THR A 314 0.31 -1.28 2.76
CA THR A 314 0.76 -2.21 1.72
C THR A 314 1.48 -1.48 0.57
N HIS A 315 1.77 -0.20 0.74
CA HIS A 315 2.40 0.66 -0.27
C HIS A 315 3.91 0.79 -0.03
N ASN A 316 4.56 -0.34 0.26
CA ASN A 316 6.00 -0.37 0.47
C ASN A 316 6.74 -0.32 -0.87
N THR A 317 7.85 0.40 -0.92
CA THR A 317 8.72 0.54 -2.09
C THR A 317 10.17 0.77 -1.66
N GLY A 318 11.09 0.92 -2.61
CA GLY A 318 12.51 1.08 -2.33
C GLY A 318 13.24 -0.22 -2.04
N GLY A 319 14.42 -0.15 -1.45
CA GLY A 319 15.24 -1.31 -1.11
C GLY A 319 15.95 -2.01 -2.28
N THR A 320 15.44 -1.84 -3.50
CA THR A 320 16.04 -2.35 -4.74
C THR A 320 15.96 -1.27 -5.82
N VAL A 321 16.52 -0.10 -5.51
CA VAL A 321 16.37 1.10 -6.35
C VAL A 321 17.05 0.96 -7.70
N MET A 322 16.39 1.49 -8.73
CA MET A 322 16.90 1.60 -10.09
C MET A 322 17.82 2.82 -10.23
N GLY A 323 18.85 2.71 -11.04
CA GLY A 323 19.74 3.83 -11.34
C GLY A 323 20.70 3.57 -12.47
N THR A 324 21.66 4.48 -12.64
CA THR A 324 22.67 4.42 -13.70
C THR A 324 24.06 4.05 -13.16
N ASP A 325 24.22 4.01 -11.84
CA ASP A 325 25.49 3.70 -11.18
C ASP A 325 25.32 2.49 -10.24
N PRO A 326 26.06 1.39 -10.43
CA PRO A 326 25.98 0.20 -9.60
C PRO A 326 26.38 0.44 -8.12
N LYS A 327 27.10 1.52 -7.82
CA LYS A 327 27.44 1.90 -6.43
C LYS A 327 26.25 2.49 -5.67
N THR A 328 25.23 2.98 -6.39
CA THR A 328 24.10 3.71 -5.80
C THR A 328 22.76 3.08 -6.13
N SER A 329 22.73 2.04 -6.93
CA SER A 329 21.50 1.34 -7.35
C SER A 329 21.70 -0.18 -7.35
N VAL A 330 20.60 -0.91 -7.29
CA VAL A 330 20.58 -2.37 -7.33
C VAL A 330 20.37 -2.88 -8.74
N VAL A 331 19.56 -2.17 -9.51
CA VAL A 331 19.22 -2.52 -10.89
C VAL A 331 19.41 -1.34 -11.83
N ASN A 332 19.65 -1.64 -13.11
CA ASN A 332 19.74 -0.66 -14.16
C ASN A 332 18.35 -0.23 -14.67
N ARG A 333 18.30 0.66 -15.67
CA ARG A 333 17.05 1.15 -16.28
C ARG A 333 16.19 0.07 -16.95
N TYR A 334 16.72 -1.11 -17.18
CA TYR A 334 16.01 -2.27 -17.72
C TYR A 334 15.58 -3.26 -16.64
N LEU A 335 15.70 -2.86 -15.36
CA LEU A 335 15.44 -3.69 -14.17
C LEU A 335 16.36 -4.92 -14.04
N GLN A 336 17.49 -4.91 -14.72
CA GLN A 336 18.50 -5.96 -14.59
C GLN A 336 19.41 -5.65 -13.40
N SER A 337 19.69 -6.65 -12.57
CA SER A 337 20.69 -6.54 -11.50
C SER A 337 22.08 -6.24 -12.11
N TRP A 338 22.88 -5.48 -11.38
CA TRP A 338 24.27 -5.19 -11.75
C TRP A 338 25.20 -6.39 -11.51
N ASP A 339 24.79 -7.27 -10.63
CA ASP A 339 25.48 -8.51 -10.27
C ASP A 339 24.84 -9.74 -10.91
#